data_246ad5b5a10576a11d780c76b3900d90
#
_entry.id   246ad5b5a10576a11d780c76b3900d90
#
_cell.length_a   1.000
_cell.length_b   1.000
_cell.length_c   1.000
_cell.angle_alpha   90.00
_cell.angle_beta   90.00
_cell.angle_gamma   90.00
#
_symmetry.space_group_name_H-M   'P 1'
#
loop_
_entity.id
_entity.type
_entity.pdbx_description
1 polymer ?
#
loop_
_entity_poly.entity_id
_entity_poly.type
_entity_poly.pdbx_seq_one_letter_code
_entity_poly.pdbx_strand_id
1 'polypeptide(L)'
;MRMRKKKHTESRLALCADLLVTEPETKKGIWRNLFGESIPADAPLFLEIGCGKGAFILEMAKREPKTLFVAVEFCREAMLLAVEKVYAEGLENVRFLNADAAKLAEYFSEGEVDRIFLNFSDPWPKARHAKRRLTAPSFLETYRTILKDGGFIRQKTDNVLLFESSLENYEACGWRCKDICRDLHASPWAKDNILTEYEINFSGKGLTINAVTAYK
;
A
#
# COMPACT_ATOMS: atom_id res chain seq x y z
N MET A 1 11.31 -7.72 -8.93
CA MET A 1 11.26 -8.67 -10.10
C MET A 1 10.71 -7.93 -11.31
N ARG A 2 11.44 -7.92 -12.44
CA ARG A 2 10.95 -7.21 -13.63
C ARG A 2 9.87 -8.05 -14.31
N MET A 3 8.64 -7.59 -14.33
CA MET A 3 7.54 -8.25 -15.03
C MET A 3 7.75 -8.14 -16.56
N ARG A 4 7.30 -9.16 -17.30
CA ARG A 4 7.25 -9.08 -18.77
C ARG A 4 6.18 -8.11 -19.20
N LYS A 5 6.47 -7.32 -20.25
CA LYS A 5 5.45 -6.45 -20.88
C LYS A 5 4.20 -7.26 -21.22
N LYS A 6 3.06 -6.77 -20.82
CA LYS A 6 1.76 -7.35 -21.18
C LYS A 6 1.34 -6.83 -22.57
N LYS A 7 0.71 -7.70 -23.37
CA LYS A 7 0.13 -7.26 -24.64
C LYS A 7 -1.05 -6.32 -24.37
N HIS A 8 -1.16 -5.30 -25.19
CA HIS A 8 -2.30 -4.37 -25.15
C HIS A 8 -2.50 -3.64 -23.81
N THR A 9 -1.43 -3.36 -23.06
CA THR A 9 -1.49 -2.71 -21.75
C THR A 9 -2.28 -1.40 -21.81
N GLU A 10 -1.99 -0.54 -22.79
CA GLU A 10 -2.65 0.78 -22.91
C GLU A 10 -4.16 0.65 -23.17
N SER A 11 -4.58 -0.15 -24.13
CA SER A 11 -6.00 -0.33 -24.44
C SER A 11 -6.76 -1.01 -23.30
N ARG A 12 -6.11 -1.92 -22.56
CA ARG A 12 -6.71 -2.58 -21.38
C ARG A 12 -6.88 -1.60 -20.22
N LEU A 13 -5.87 -0.75 -19.94
CA LEU A 13 -6.00 0.31 -18.94
C LEU A 13 -7.05 1.34 -19.32
N ALA A 14 -7.17 1.67 -20.62
CA ALA A 14 -8.19 2.60 -21.07
C ALA A 14 -9.63 2.12 -20.80
N LEU A 15 -9.88 0.81 -20.78
CA LEU A 15 -11.18 0.24 -20.37
C LEU A 15 -11.51 0.47 -18.88
N CYS A 16 -10.50 0.73 -18.08
CA CYS A 16 -10.63 0.93 -16.63
C CYS A 16 -10.23 2.37 -16.24
N ALA A 17 -10.36 3.33 -17.16
CA ALA A 17 -9.86 4.69 -16.98
C ALA A 17 -10.42 5.39 -15.72
N ASP A 18 -11.66 5.10 -15.36
CA ASP A 18 -12.33 5.69 -14.18
C ASP A 18 -11.65 5.32 -12.85
N LEU A 19 -10.89 4.22 -12.82
CA LEU A 19 -10.13 3.81 -11.66
C LEU A 19 -8.71 4.42 -11.61
N LEU A 20 -8.25 5.06 -12.71
CA LEU A 20 -6.89 5.56 -12.84
C LEU A 20 -6.79 7.05 -12.57
N VAL A 21 -5.77 7.45 -11.81
CA VAL A 21 -5.44 8.85 -11.60
C VAL A 21 -4.18 9.19 -12.39
N THR A 22 -4.30 10.06 -13.39
CA THR A 22 -3.21 10.41 -14.34
C THR A 22 -2.45 11.67 -13.94
N GLU A 23 -3.09 12.57 -13.19
CA GLU A 23 -2.51 13.86 -12.75
C GLU A 23 -2.64 14.00 -11.23
N PRO A 24 -1.89 13.17 -10.44
CA PRO A 24 -2.07 13.09 -8.99
C PRO A 24 -1.72 14.40 -8.26
N GLU A 25 -0.83 15.22 -8.82
CA GLU A 25 -0.47 16.52 -8.27
C GLU A 25 -1.68 17.46 -8.17
N THR A 26 -2.61 17.34 -9.11
CA THR A 26 -3.85 18.14 -9.13
C THR A 26 -4.89 17.68 -8.11
N LYS A 27 -4.67 16.51 -7.50
CA LYS A 27 -5.60 15.88 -6.54
C LYS A 27 -5.19 16.09 -5.09
N LYS A 28 -4.06 16.73 -4.87
CA LYS A 28 -3.54 17.04 -3.53
C LYS A 28 -4.56 17.81 -2.70
N GLY A 29 -4.98 17.24 -1.56
CA GLY A 29 -5.98 17.81 -0.66
C GLY A 29 -7.44 17.57 -1.06
N ILE A 30 -7.68 16.93 -2.21
CA ILE A 30 -9.04 16.68 -2.71
C ILE A 30 -9.27 15.23 -3.15
N TRP A 31 -8.45 14.30 -2.68
CA TRP A 31 -8.57 12.87 -3.08
C TRP A 31 -9.95 12.29 -2.83
N ARG A 32 -10.62 12.70 -1.75
CA ARG A 32 -11.99 12.24 -1.42
C ARG A 32 -13.02 12.59 -2.49
N ASN A 33 -12.79 13.68 -3.24
CA ASN A 33 -13.69 14.12 -4.31
C ASN A 33 -13.63 13.25 -5.57
N LEU A 34 -12.66 12.33 -5.66
CA LEU A 34 -12.54 11.41 -6.81
C LEU A 34 -13.46 10.19 -6.70
N PHE A 35 -14.16 10.05 -5.59
CA PHE A 35 -15.03 8.91 -5.32
C PHE A 35 -16.49 9.34 -5.38
N GLY A 36 -17.38 8.40 -5.73
CA GLY A 36 -18.79 8.70 -5.94
C GLY A 36 -19.53 9.12 -4.65
N GLU A 37 -20.69 9.73 -4.82
CA GLU A 37 -21.56 10.22 -3.72
C GLU A 37 -22.07 9.09 -2.80
N SER A 38 -21.96 7.83 -3.21
CA SER A 38 -22.28 6.65 -2.41
C SER A 38 -21.39 6.47 -1.17
N ILE A 39 -20.24 7.18 -1.13
CA ILE A 39 -19.26 7.11 -0.06
C ILE A 39 -19.29 8.41 0.73
N PRO A 40 -19.29 8.35 2.09
CA PRO A 40 -19.29 9.56 2.92
C PRO A 40 -18.13 10.50 2.59
N ALA A 41 -18.38 11.81 2.55
CA ALA A 41 -17.36 12.82 2.24
C ALA A 41 -16.20 12.85 3.27
N ASP A 42 -16.43 12.39 4.49
CA ASP A 42 -15.46 12.25 5.58
C ASP A 42 -14.89 10.83 5.71
N ALA A 43 -15.16 9.96 4.72
CA ALA A 43 -14.68 8.58 4.72
C ALA A 43 -13.16 8.51 4.92
N PRO A 44 -12.67 7.51 5.67
CA PRO A 44 -11.23 7.29 5.82
C PRO A 44 -10.56 7.05 4.47
N LEU A 45 -9.36 7.62 4.28
CA LEU A 45 -8.55 7.41 3.08
C LEU A 45 -7.33 6.55 3.43
N PHE A 46 -7.27 5.35 2.86
CA PHE A 46 -6.17 4.40 3.07
C PHE A 46 -5.29 4.31 1.82
N LEU A 47 -4.00 4.15 2.04
CA LEU A 47 -3.00 4.08 0.98
C LEU A 47 -2.27 2.73 1.03
N GLU A 48 -2.29 1.96 -0.05
CA GLU A 48 -1.39 0.81 -0.22
C GLU A 48 -0.24 1.20 -1.16
N ILE A 49 1.00 1.03 -0.70
CA ILE A 49 2.21 1.35 -1.47
C ILE A 49 2.87 0.06 -1.93
N GLY A 50 2.96 -0.12 -3.26
CA GLY A 50 3.41 -1.36 -3.87
C GLY A 50 2.31 -2.41 -3.94
N CYS A 51 1.12 -2.04 -4.42
CA CYS A 51 -0.05 -2.95 -4.42
C CYS A 51 0.11 -4.19 -5.32
N GLY A 52 1.13 -4.21 -6.17
CA GLY A 52 1.43 -5.34 -7.03
C GLY A 52 0.25 -5.71 -7.93
N LYS A 53 -0.24 -6.96 -7.80
CA LYS A 53 -1.38 -7.48 -8.58
C LYS A 53 -2.73 -7.29 -7.89
N GLY A 54 -2.77 -6.61 -6.75
CA GLY A 54 -3.98 -6.07 -6.15
C GLY A 54 -4.82 -7.01 -5.30
N ALA A 55 -4.33 -8.18 -4.85
CA ALA A 55 -5.15 -9.06 -4.02
C ALA A 55 -5.52 -8.42 -2.67
N PHE A 56 -4.58 -7.72 -2.04
CA PHE A 56 -4.83 -7.06 -0.77
C PHE A 56 -5.83 -5.91 -0.93
N ILE A 57 -5.59 -5.00 -1.86
CA ILE A 57 -6.47 -3.84 -2.06
C ILE A 57 -7.88 -4.24 -2.47
N LEU A 58 -8.02 -5.27 -3.31
CA LEU A 58 -9.30 -5.82 -3.72
C LEU A 58 -10.11 -6.31 -2.52
N GLU A 59 -9.49 -7.13 -1.68
CA GLU A 59 -10.16 -7.71 -0.52
C GLU A 59 -10.48 -6.65 0.55
N MET A 60 -9.56 -5.70 0.79
CA MET A 60 -9.81 -4.57 1.69
C MET A 60 -11.00 -3.75 1.23
N ALA A 61 -11.07 -3.41 -0.06
CA ALA A 61 -12.14 -2.60 -0.61
C ALA A 61 -13.51 -3.29 -0.52
N LYS A 62 -13.55 -4.63 -0.65
CA LYS A 62 -14.77 -5.43 -0.43
C LYS A 62 -15.21 -5.44 1.03
N ARG A 63 -14.26 -5.57 1.97
CA ARG A 63 -14.55 -5.61 3.43
C ARG A 63 -14.97 -4.26 3.99
N GLU A 64 -14.42 -3.19 3.44
CA GLU A 64 -14.64 -1.82 3.93
C GLU A 64 -15.22 -0.92 2.83
N PRO A 65 -16.47 -1.13 2.37
CA PRO A 65 -17.04 -0.42 1.22
C PRO A 65 -17.23 1.09 1.44
N LYS A 66 -17.19 1.55 2.70
CA LYS A 66 -17.27 2.97 3.09
C LYS A 66 -15.90 3.62 3.31
N THR A 67 -14.82 2.91 3.05
CA THR A 67 -13.44 3.40 3.14
C THR A 67 -12.91 3.63 1.73
N LEU A 68 -12.18 4.70 1.53
CA LEU A 68 -11.54 5.07 0.27
C LEU A 68 -10.12 4.49 0.21
N PHE A 69 -9.75 3.97 -0.94
CA PHE A 69 -8.44 3.36 -1.14
C PHE A 69 -7.71 3.99 -2.31
N VAL A 70 -6.44 4.33 -2.10
CA VAL A 70 -5.50 4.64 -3.18
C VAL A 70 -4.41 3.59 -3.21
N ALA A 71 -4.28 2.90 -4.34
CA ALA A 71 -3.29 1.87 -4.57
C ALA A 71 -2.17 2.41 -5.47
N VAL A 72 -0.96 2.52 -4.93
CA VAL A 72 0.23 3.00 -5.65
C VAL A 72 1.07 1.82 -6.10
N GLU A 73 1.43 1.79 -7.38
CA GLU A 73 2.33 0.78 -7.93
C GLU A 73 3.22 1.38 -9.00
N PHE A 74 4.53 1.13 -8.90
CA PHE A 74 5.52 1.61 -9.86
C PHE A 74 5.53 0.78 -11.15
N CYS A 75 5.33 -0.54 -11.03
CA CYS A 75 5.31 -1.46 -12.16
C CYS A 75 3.93 -1.46 -12.84
N ARG A 76 3.85 -0.78 -14.00
CA ARG A 76 2.60 -0.62 -14.76
C ARG A 76 1.93 -1.96 -15.11
N GLU A 77 2.71 -2.98 -15.41
CA GLU A 77 2.20 -4.32 -15.75
C GLU A 77 1.61 -5.05 -14.54
N ALA A 78 2.10 -4.77 -13.34
CA ALA A 78 1.51 -5.29 -12.11
C ALA A 78 0.21 -4.55 -11.80
N MET A 79 0.25 -3.22 -11.84
CA MET A 79 -0.92 -2.37 -11.64
C MET A 79 -2.07 -2.72 -12.60
N LEU A 80 -1.79 -2.98 -13.89
CA LEU A 80 -2.82 -3.39 -14.85
C LEU A 80 -3.65 -4.57 -14.32
N LEU A 81 -3.00 -5.60 -13.76
CA LEU A 81 -3.70 -6.78 -13.24
C LEU A 81 -4.53 -6.44 -11.98
N ALA A 82 -4.07 -5.50 -11.17
CA ALA A 82 -4.81 -5.03 -10.01
C ALA A 82 -6.05 -4.23 -10.43
N VAL A 83 -5.88 -3.30 -11.36
CA VAL A 83 -6.97 -2.47 -11.90
C VAL A 83 -8.08 -3.33 -12.51
N GLU A 84 -7.70 -4.31 -13.36
CA GLU A 84 -8.67 -5.20 -14.01
C GLU A 84 -9.49 -6.02 -13.01
N LYS A 85 -8.86 -6.49 -11.92
CA LYS A 85 -9.58 -7.22 -10.87
C LYS A 85 -10.61 -6.34 -10.16
N VAL A 86 -10.22 -5.12 -9.78
CA VAL A 86 -11.12 -4.17 -9.11
C VAL A 86 -12.25 -3.76 -10.06
N TYR A 87 -11.94 -3.50 -11.32
CA TYR A 87 -12.92 -3.15 -12.36
C TYR A 87 -13.94 -4.27 -12.58
N ALA A 88 -13.49 -5.53 -12.67
CA ALA A 88 -14.36 -6.69 -12.86
C ALA A 88 -15.33 -6.92 -11.70
N GLU A 89 -14.97 -6.50 -10.48
CA GLU A 89 -15.83 -6.57 -9.30
C GLU A 89 -16.73 -5.34 -9.12
N GLY A 90 -16.62 -4.34 -9.99
CA GLY A 90 -17.44 -3.12 -9.94
C GLY A 90 -17.22 -2.26 -8.71
N LEU A 91 -16.02 -2.31 -8.09
CA LEU A 91 -15.73 -1.53 -6.88
C LEU A 91 -15.43 -0.08 -7.23
N GLU A 92 -16.13 0.85 -6.58
CA GLU A 92 -16.00 2.29 -6.80
C GLU A 92 -15.10 2.99 -5.78
N ASN A 93 -14.77 2.31 -4.68
CA ASN A 93 -14.00 2.87 -3.57
C ASN A 93 -12.48 2.71 -3.69
N VAL A 94 -11.95 2.39 -4.89
CA VAL A 94 -10.51 2.27 -5.16
C VAL A 94 -10.09 3.21 -6.29
N ARG A 95 -8.92 3.84 -6.15
CA ARG A 95 -8.21 4.52 -7.25
C ARG A 95 -6.78 4.03 -7.33
N PHE A 96 -6.27 3.97 -8.55
CA PHE A 96 -4.91 3.49 -8.82
C PHE A 96 -4.01 4.62 -9.32
N LEU A 97 -2.77 4.60 -8.84
CA LEU A 97 -1.75 5.56 -9.18
C LEU A 97 -0.48 4.82 -9.64
N ASN A 98 -0.12 4.97 -10.93
CA ASN A 98 1.14 4.45 -11.44
C ASN A 98 2.25 5.47 -11.17
N ALA A 99 2.89 5.39 -10.01
CA ALA A 99 3.84 6.39 -9.56
C ALA A 99 4.98 5.82 -8.70
N ASP A 100 6.03 6.63 -8.56
CA ASP A 100 7.09 6.41 -7.59
C ASP A 100 6.65 6.87 -6.21
N ALA A 101 6.75 6.00 -5.20
CA ALA A 101 6.44 6.33 -3.82
C ALA A 101 7.29 7.47 -3.24
N ALA A 102 8.44 7.77 -3.83
CA ALA A 102 9.26 8.91 -3.44
C ALA A 102 8.58 10.27 -3.68
N LYS A 103 7.52 10.31 -4.49
CA LYS A 103 6.78 11.53 -4.84
C LYS A 103 5.46 11.72 -4.07
N LEU A 104 5.16 10.88 -3.10
CA LEU A 104 3.87 10.94 -2.38
C LEU A 104 3.59 12.30 -1.73
N ALA A 105 4.62 13.03 -1.27
CA ALA A 105 4.45 14.39 -0.73
C ALA A 105 4.00 15.43 -1.79
N GLU A 106 4.21 15.12 -3.08
CA GLU A 106 3.70 15.94 -4.19
C GLU A 106 2.21 15.67 -4.43
N TYR A 107 1.73 14.47 -4.09
CA TYR A 107 0.39 13.97 -4.42
C TYR A 107 -0.61 14.08 -3.27
N PHE A 108 -0.16 14.02 -2.02
CA PHE A 108 -1.01 14.09 -0.83
C PHE A 108 -0.68 15.32 0.02
N SER A 109 -1.71 15.94 0.55
CA SER A 109 -1.59 17.03 1.54
C SER A 109 -1.23 16.50 2.92
N GLU A 110 -0.80 17.40 3.79
CA GLU A 110 -0.59 17.11 5.20
C GLU A 110 -1.88 16.56 5.83
N GLY A 111 -1.75 15.44 6.55
CA GLY A 111 -2.86 14.82 7.27
C GLY A 111 -3.99 14.26 6.40
N GLU A 112 -3.78 14.08 5.10
CA GLU A 112 -4.84 13.63 4.18
C GLU A 112 -5.11 12.12 4.25
N VAL A 113 -4.11 11.32 4.62
CA VAL A 113 -4.16 9.85 4.64
C VAL A 113 -4.38 9.35 6.07
N ASP A 114 -5.32 8.43 6.24
CA ASP A 114 -5.62 7.84 7.56
C ASP A 114 -4.73 6.65 7.90
N ARG A 115 -4.41 5.80 6.92
CA ARG A 115 -3.58 4.60 7.09
C ARG A 115 -2.74 4.31 5.86
N ILE A 116 -1.54 3.75 6.09
CA ILE A 116 -0.63 3.28 5.03
C ILE A 116 -0.37 1.79 5.23
N PHE A 117 -0.43 1.03 4.14
CA PHE A 117 -0.12 -0.39 4.11
C PHE A 117 1.12 -0.65 3.25
N LEU A 118 2.08 -1.38 3.82
CA LEU A 118 3.33 -1.81 3.18
C LEU A 118 3.38 -3.35 3.21
N ASN A 119 2.95 -3.99 2.14
CA ASN A 119 2.86 -5.43 2.05
C ASN A 119 3.97 -6.00 1.17
N PHE A 120 4.93 -6.74 1.73
CA PHE A 120 6.01 -7.45 1.01
C PHE A 120 6.80 -6.57 0.06
N SER A 121 7.10 -5.35 0.49
CA SER A 121 7.96 -4.44 -0.27
C SER A 121 9.36 -5.00 -0.49
N ASP A 122 10.04 -4.55 -1.55
CA ASP A 122 11.38 -4.99 -1.89
C ASP A 122 12.37 -4.78 -0.74
N PRO A 123 13.10 -5.83 -0.30
CA PRO A 123 13.97 -5.77 0.88
C PRO A 123 15.29 -5.04 0.64
N TRP A 124 15.69 -4.83 -0.62
CA TRP A 124 16.95 -4.16 -0.97
C TRP A 124 18.12 -4.60 -0.08
N PRO A 125 18.62 -5.87 -0.19
CA PRO A 125 19.51 -6.47 0.80
C PRO A 125 20.88 -5.82 0.88
N LYS A 126 21.34 -5.14 -0.18
CA LYS A 126 22.65 -4.45 -0.18
C LYS A 126 22.55 -3.13 0.58
N ALA A 127 23.47 -2.88 1.53
CA ALA A 127 23.50 -1.67 2.36
C ALA A 127 23.42 -0.37 1.54
N ARG A 128 24.13 -0.29 0.40
CA ARG A 128 24.09 0.88 -0.52
C ARG A 128 22.69 1.17 -1.09
N HIS A 129 21.76 0.22 -1.02
CA HIS A 129 20.38 0.34 -1.49
C HIS A 129 19.38 0.53 -0.35
N ALA A 130 19.80 0.57 0.92
CA ALA A 130 18.91 0.70 2.08
C ALA A 130 17.95 1.89 1.98
N LYS A 131 18.41 3.01 1.39
CA LYS A 131 17.59 4.19 1.13
C LYS A 131 16.38 3.97 0.19
N ARG A 132 16.33 2.83 -0.52
CA ARG A 132 15.21 2.46 -1.40
C ARG A 132 14.12 1.67 -0.69
N ARG A 133 14.38 1.19 0.54
CA ARG A 133 13.37 0.50 1.34
C ARG A 133 12.24 1.47 1.65
N LEU A 134 11.01 1.03 1.54
CA LEU A 134 9.83 1.86 1.84
C LEU A 134 9.74 2.26 3.33
N THR A 135 10.58 1.70 4.18
CA THR A 135 10.74 2.08 5.58
C THR A 135 12.04 2.84 5.86
N ALA A 136 12.73 3.34 4.82
CA ALA A 136 13.89 4.22 5.02
C ALA A 136 13.45 5.58 5.60
N PRO A 137 14.32 6.29 6.35
CA PRO A 137 13.98 7.56 7.01
C PRO A 137 13.32 8.60 6.12
N SER A 138 13.75 8.73 4.85
CA SER A 138 13.16 9.68 3.90
C SER A 138 11.69 9.36 3.57
N PHE A 139 11.34 8.08 3.47
CA PHE A 139 9.96 7.66 3.29
C PHE A 139 9.13 7.87 4.57
N LEU A 140 9.71 7.55 5.73
CA LEU A 140 9.02 7.75 7.02
C LEU A 140 8.70 9.22 7.28
N GLU A 141 9.57 10.13 6.87
CA GLU A 141 9.29 11.57 6.93
C GLU A 141 8.13 11.97 6.01
N THR A 142 8.12 11.48 4.77
CA THR A 142 7.00 11.67 3.84
C THR A 142 5.70 11.14 4.44
N TYR A 143 5.72 9.92 5.01
CA TYR A 143 4.52 9.33 5.61
C TYR A 143 4.05 10.11 6.84
N ARG A 144 4.97 10.65 7.63
CA ARG A 144 4.66 11.53 8.78
C ARG A 144 3.88 12.77 8.33
N THR A 145 4.27 13.35 7.21
CA THR A 145 3.60 14.53 6.65
C THR A 145 2.19 14.19 6.17
N ILE A 146 2.04 13.15 5.35
CA ILE A 146 0.76 12.85 4.71
C ILE A 146 -0.25 12.14 5.62
N LEU A 147 0.21 11.44 6.67
CA LEU A 147 -0.66 10.81 7.65
C LEU A 147 -1.28 11.82 8.58
N LYS A 148 -2.56 11.68 8.85
CA LYS A 148 -3.24 12.47 9.89
C LYS A 148 -2.78 12.08 11.29
N ASP A 149 -3.08 12.91 12.27
CA ASP A 149 -2.80 12.61 13.67
C ASP A 149 -3.54 11.34 14.12
N GLY A 150 -2.80 10.44 14.78
CA GLY A 150 -3.29 9.10 15.12
C GLY A 150 -3.29 8.09 13.97
N GLY A 151 -2.90 8.51 12.76
CA GLY A 151 -2.69 7.63 11.63
C GLY A 151 -1.49 6.69 11.84
N PHE A 152 -1.45 5.60 11.06
CA PHE A 152 -0.42 4.59 11.22
C PHE A 152 -0.01 3.93 9.91
N ILE A 153 1.16 3.30 9.95
CA ILE A 153 1.66 2.39 8.92
C ILE A 153 1.46 0.97 9.44
N ARG A 154 0.88 0.09 8.62
CA ARG A 154 0.89 -1.36 8.85
C ARG A 154 1.81 -2.02 7.84
N GLN A 155 2.84 -2.72 8.33
CA GLN A 155 3.82 -3.41 7.50
C GLN A 155 3.71 -4.92 7.70
N LYS A 156 3.82 -5.67 6.59
CA LYS A 156 4.03 -7.12 6.57
C LYS A 156 5.20 -7.48 5.67
N THR A 157 6.03 -8.44 6.11
CA THR A 157 7.13 -8.99 5.30
C THR A 157 7.58 -10.34 5.82
N ASP A 158 7.99 -11.23 4.92
CA ASP A 158 8.69 -12.49 5.24
C ASP A 158 10.20 -12.28 5.42
N ASN A 159 10.73 -11.12 5.00
CA ASN A 159 12.14 -10.82 5.06
C ASN A 159 12.56 -10.27 6.41
N VAL A 160 13.22 -11.10 7.22
CA VAL A 160 13.67 -10.76 8.59
C VAL A 160 14.60 -9.55 8.59
N LEU A 161 15.56 -9.46 7.64
CA LEU A 161 16.51 -8.34 7.60
C LEU A 161 15.80 -7.01 7.30
N LEU A 162 14.82 -7.03 6.41
CA LEU A 162 13.99 -5.85 6.16
C LEU A 162 13.19 -5.49 7.41
N PHE A 163 12.61 -6.48 8.09
CA PHE A 163 11.78 -6.24 9.27
C PHE A 163 12.56 -5.60 10.42
N GLU A 164 13.74 -6.18 10.78
CA GLU A 164 14.59 -5.61 11.83
C GLU A 164 15.04 -4.19 11.47
N SER A 165 15.53 -3.99 10.26
CA SER A 165 15.89 -2.65 9.78
C SER A 165 14.71 -1.67 9.78
N SER A 166 13.49 -2.15 9.58
CA SER A 166 12.30 -1.30 9.65
C SER A 166 12.01 -0.88 11.08
N LEU A 167 12.10 -1.80 12.05
CA LEU A 167 11.92 -1.48 13.47
C LEU A 167 12.94 -0.44 13.95
N GLU A 168 14.22 -0.61 13.58
CA GLU A 168 15.27 0.36 13.87
C GLU A 168 14.97 1.74 13.29
N ASN A 169 14.53 1.81 12.03
CA ASN A 169 14.19 3.07 11.38
C ASN A 169 12.93 3.72 11.98
N TYR A 170 11.91 2.94 12.34
CA TYR A 170 10.73 3.46 13.03
C TYR A 170 11.13 4.11 14.35
N GLU A 171 11.92 3.42 15.17
CA GLU A 171 12.40 3.95 16.46
C GLU A 171 13.25 5.20 16.28
N ALA A 172 14.25 5.15 15.40
CA ALA A 172 15.15 6.26 15.11
C ALA A 172 14.42 7.51 14.59
N CYS A 173 13.32 7.32 13.86
CA CYS A 173 12.47 8.41 13.36
C CYS A 173 11.34 8.78 14.33
N GLY A 174 11.32 8.25 15.57
CA GLY A 174 10.34 8.61 16.60
C GLY A 174 8.92 8.08 16.34
N TRP A 175 8.78 6.98 15.59
CA TRP A 175 7.51 6.25 15.44
C TRP A 175 7.31 5.29 16.61
N ARG A 176 6.07 5.15 17.07
CA ARG A 176 5.72 4.23 18.16
C ARG A 176 5.21 2.91 17.59
N CYS A 177 6.04 1.87 17.63
CA CYS A 177 5.68 0.52 17.20
C CYS A 177 4.75 -0.18 18.20
N LYS A 178 3.69 -0.82 17.69
CA LYS A 178 2.78 -1.71 18.40
C LYS A 178 2.57 -2.99 17.58
N ASP A 179 1.98 -4.00 18.21
CA ASP A 179 1.60 -5.26 17.56
C ASP A 179 2.76 -5.90 16.79
N ILE A 180 3.97 -5.81 17.35
CA ILE A 180 5.16 -6.44 16.76
C ILE A 180 4.96 -7.95 16.79
N CYS A 181 4.90 -8.58 15.62
CA CYS A 181 4.63 -9.99 15.44
C CYS A 181 5.65 -10.61 14.49
N ARG A 182 6.24 -11.75 14.88
CA ARG A 182 7.23 -12.47 14.04
C ARG A 182 6.66 -13.71 13.37
N ASP A 183 5.40 -14.03 13.65
CA ASP A 183 4.62 -15.05 12.96
C ASP A 183 3.16 -14.62 12.96
N LEU A 184 2.78 -13.87 11.93
CA LEU A 184 1.42 -13.33 11.78
C LEU A 184 0.37 -14.45 11.69
N HIS A 185 0.70 -15.55 11.02
CA HIS A 185 -0.24 -16.65 10.80
C HIS A 185 -0.51 -17.46 12.08
N ALA A 186 0.43 -17.51 13.03
CA ALA A 186 0.24 -18.11 14.34
C ALA A 186 -0.24 -17.12 15.41
N SER A 187 -0.46 -15.86 15.06
CA SER A 187 -0.84 -14.79 15.98
C SER A 187 -2.36 -14.62 16.11
N PRO A 188 -2.85 -13.92 17.16
CA PRO A 188 -4.27 -13.54 17.26
C PRO A 188 -4.79 -12.70 16.09
N TRP A 189 -3.90 -12.01 15.36
CA TRP A 189 -4.25 -11.18 14.20
C TRP A 189 -4.42 -11.97 12.89
N ALA A 190 -4.13 -13.28 12.90
CA ALA A 190 -4.26 -14.14 11.70
C ALA A 190 -5.67 -14.10 11.12
N LYS A 191 -6.70 -14.06 11.96
CA LYS A 191 -8.12 -14.04 11.56
C LYS A 191 -8.51 -12.80 10.75
N ASP A 192 -7.86 -11.66 11.01
CA ASP A 192 -8.13 -10.38 10.36
C ASP A 192 -7.13 -10.11 9.22
N ASN A 193 -6.16 -11.02 9.01
CA ASN A 193 -5.18 -10.87 7.95
C ASN A 193 -5.81 -11.07 6.57
N ILE A 194 -5.49 -10.17 5.66
CA ILE A 194 -5.81 -10.30 4.24
C ILE A 194 -4.59 -10.86 3.53
N LEU A 195 -4.74 -12.01 2.91
CA LEU A 195 -3.67 -12.66 2.18
C LEU A 195 -3.38 -11.92 0.87
N THR A 196 -2.11 -11.60 0.64
CA THR A 196 -1.64 -11.13 -0.67
C THR A 196 -1.39 -12.31 -1.61
N GLU A 197 -1.25 -12.06 -2.94
CA GLU A 197 -0.81 -13.11 -3.86
C GLU A 197 0.55 -13.71 -3.46
N TYR A 198 1.39 -12.89 -2.82
CA TYR A 198 2.67 -13.36 -2.30
C TYR A 198 2.46 -14.38 -1.18
N GLU A 199 1.66 -14.05 -0.18
CA GLU A 199 1.34 -14.96 0.93
C GLU A 199 0.70 -16.25 0.44
N ILE A 200 -0.28 -16.18 -0.46
CA ILE A 200 -0.96 -17.36 -1.04
C ILE A 200 0.05 -18.31 -1.70
N ASN A 201 1.00 -17.75 -2.48
CA ASN A 201 2.00 -18.54 -3.20
C ASN A 201 3.11 -19.10 -2.29
N PHE A 202 3.35 -18.51 -1.12
CA PHE A 202 4.47 -18.85 -0.24
C PHE A 202 4.05 -19.45 1.10
N SER A 203 2.78 -19.37 1.50
CA SER A 203 2.26 -19.97 2.74
C SER A 203 2.55 -21.48 2.85
N GLY A 204 2.56 -22.20 1.72
CA GLY A 204 2.92 -23.61 1.67
C GLY A 204 4.41 -23.93 1.88
N LYS A 205 5.28 -22.92 2.02
CA LYS A 205 6.75 -23.08 2.15
C LYS A 205 7.26 -22.91 3.59
N GLY A 206 6.36 -22.78 4.57
CA GLY A 206 6.74 -22.66 5.98
C GLY A 206 7.43 -21.35 6.35
N LEU A 207 7.28 -20.30 5.53
CA LEU A 207 7.81 -18.98 5.82
C LEU A 207 6.92 -18.26 6.84
N THR A 208 7.53 -17.73 7.90
CA THR A 208 6.85 -16.87 8.87
C THR A 208 6.71 -15.45 8.32
N ILE A 209 5.58 -14.81 8.61
CA ILE A 209 5.32 -13.44 8.21
C ILE A 209 5.47 -12.52 9.42
N ASN A 210 6.39 -11.58 9.32
CA ASN A 210 6.56 -10.53 10.32
C ASN A 210 5.59 -9.39 10.04
N ALA A 211 5.02 -8.81 11.10
CA ALA A 211 4.12 -7.68 11.01
C ALA A 211 4.34 -6.67 12.14
N VAL A 212 4.07 -5.40 11.88
CA VAL A 212 4.13 -4.31 12.85
C VAL A 212 3.15 -3.20 12.47
N THR A 213 2.61 -2.52 13.48
CA THR A 213 1.87 -1.26 13.33
C THR A 213 2.71 -0.13 13.92
N ALA A 214 3.08 0.86 13.09
CA ALA A 214 3.88 2.01 13.51
C ALA A 214 3.02 3.29 13.47
N TYR A 215 2.84 3.93 14.62
CA TYR A 215 2.07 5.16 14.80
C TYR A 215 2.98 6.39 14.72
N LYS A 216 2.47 7.40 14.07
CA LYS A 216 3.07 8.75 13.98
C LYS A 216 3.29 9.37 15.35
#